data_87a966b68915a6af1fca3c7f26633d25
#
_entry.id   87a966b68915a6af1fca3c7f26633d25
#
_cell.length_a   1.000
_cell.length_b   1.000
_cell.length_c   1.000
_cell.angle_alpha   90.00
_cell.angle_beta   90.00
_cell.angle_gamma   90.00
#
_symmetry.space_group_name_H-M   'P 1'
#
loop_
_entity.id
_entity.type
_entity.pdbx_description
1 polymer ?
#
loop_
_entity_poly.entity_id
_entity_poly.type
_entity_poly.pdbx_seq_one_letter_code
_entity_poly.pdbx_strand_id
1 'polypeptide(L)'
;YVLRNWYLYRLPLNYVAPGWGVNDPQYIGDCTLFRRLGLPSLKQLFSARIHWDAPKKYCNIWWQTFLTMALDEGILVERNLAQKTAAVLLVWSCAGSTLVLLAGTVRTFFSRRTDAAVRLLLGVGYGVVVLSYVVFAFRYPRVCTMNTRYIYITMIFLVAGYGLREGEMPRAVQALLWGNSLLSTALYFLCAV
;
A
#
# COMPACT_ATOMS: atom_id res chain seq x y z
N TYR A 1 16.33 -14.57 -5.77
CA TYR A 1 15.33 -14.95 -6.80
C TYR A 1 15.80 -14.50 -8.18
N VAL A 2 16.08 -13.21 -8.40
CA VAL A 2 16.49 -12.64 -9.69
C VAL A 2 17.77 -13.29 -10.22
N LEU A 3 18.85 -13.37 -9.41
CA LEU A 3 20.10 -14.01 -9.79
C LEU A 3 19.94 -15.50 -10.08
N ARG A 4 19.09 -16.19 -9.31
CA ARG A 4 18.77 -17.60 -9.55
C ARG A 4 18.09 -17.78 -10.90
N ASN A 5 17.11 -16.95 -11.23
CA ASN A 5 16.40 -17.02 -12.50
C ASN A 5 17.31 -16.70 -13.68
N TRP A 6 18.20 -15.73 -13.53
CA TRP A 6 19.21 -15.45 -14.54
C TRP A 6 20.17 -16.63 -14.76
N TYR A 7 20.65 -17.22 -13.67
CA TYR A 7 21.58 -18.35 -13.75
C TYR A 7 20.93 -19.60 -14.33
N LEU A 8 19.77 -20.02 -13.80
CA LEU A 8 19.12 -21.29 -14.18
C LEU A 8 18.39 -21.20 -15.52
N TYR A 9 17.71 -20.09 -15.78
CA TYR A 9 16.80 -19.96 -16.92
C TYR A 9 17.26 -18.94 -17.96
N ARG A 10 18.42 -18.32 -17.75
CA ARG A 10 18.94 -17.26 -18.62
C ARG A 10 17.99 -16.11 -18.88
N LEU A 11 17.11 -15.84 -17.93
CA LEU A 11 16.16 -14.74 -18.03
C LEU A 11 16.85 -13.40 -17.73
N PRO A 12 16.49 -12.31 -18.41
CA PRO A 12 17.01 -11.00 -18.11
C PRO A 12 16.81 -10.62 -16.63
N LEU A 13 17.71 -9.83 -16.05
CA LEU A 13 17.62 -9.41 -14.65
C LEU A 13 16.33 -8.66 -14.33
N ASN A 14 15.74 -7.99 -15.32
CA ASN A 14 14.47 -7.29 -15.24
C ASN A 14 13.30 -8.11 -15.79
N TYR A 15 13.47 -9.43 -15.90
CA TYR A 15 12.41 -10.28 -16.44
C TYR A 15 11.19 -10.28 -15.52
N VAL A 16 10.10 -9.83 -16.08
CA VAL A 16 8.76 -10.06 -15.57
C VAL A 16 8.08 -10.95 -16.58
N ALA A 17 7.53 -12.07 -16.13
CA ALA A 17 6.87 -13.02 -17.02
C ALA A 17 5.90 -12.27 -17.94
N PRO A 18 5.97 -12.49 -19.28
CA PRO A 18 5.02 -11.86 -20.18
C PRO A 18 3.63 -12.27 -19.73
N GLY A 19 2.82 -11.31 -19.39
CA GLY A 19 1.43 -11.58 -19.09
C GLY A 19 0.69 -11.91 -20.37
N TRP A 20 -0.49 -12.43 -20.20
CA TRP A 20 -1.38 -12.85 -21.26
C TRP A 20 -1.88 -11.68 -22.14
N GLY A 21 -1.27 -10.49 -22.02
CA GLY A 21 -1.63 -9.29 -22.78
C GLY A 21 -2.97 -8.70 -22.36
N VAL A 22 -3.67 -8.09 -23.34
CA VAL A 22 -5.00 -7.48 -23.12
C VAL A 22 -6.09 -8.49 -22.73
N ASN A 23 -5.87 -9.77 -22.95
CA ASN A 23 -6.78 -10.84 -22.57
C ASN A 23 -6.56 -11.35 -21.14
N ASP A 24 -5.56 -10.83 -20.43
CA ASP A 24 -5.35 -11.14 -19.01
C ASP A 24 -6.52 -10.57 -18.19
N PRO A 25 -7.24 -11.41 -17.42
CA PRO A 25 -8.33 -10.94 -16.57
C PRO A 25 -7.91 -9.90 -15.54
N GLN A 26 -6.62 -9.81 -15.23
CA GLN A 26 -6.07 -8.80 -14.30
C GLN A 26 -5.63 -7.51 -15.01
N TYR A 27 -5.73 -7.42 -16.34
CA TYR A 27 -5.25 -6.28 -17.10
C TYR A 27 -6.07 -5.01 -16.86
N ILE A 28 -5.38 -3.92 -16.52
CA ILE A 28 -5.95 -2.60 -16.21
C ILE A 28 -5.34 -1.48 -17.05
N GLY A 29 -4.62 -1.80 -18.13
CA GLY A 29 -3.92 -0.81 -18.96
C GLY A 29 -4.83 0.21 -19.61
N ASP A 30 -6.10 -0.13 -19.84
CA ASP A 30 -7.13 0.78 -20.40
C ASP A 30 -7.66 1.78 -19.35
N CYS A 31 -7.31 1.64 -18.08
CA CYS A 31 -7.75 2.58 -17.07
C CYS A 31 -7.02 3.92 -17.24
N THR A 32 -7.78 5.01 -17.23
CA THR A 32 -7.22 6.36 -17.32
C THR A 32 -6.32 6.66 -16.15
N LEU A 33 -5.36 7.56 -16.35
CA LEU A 33 -4.41 8.02 -15.33
C LEU A 33 -5.12 8.54 -14.08
N PHE A 34 -6.21 9.28 -14.27
CA PHE A 34 -7.04 9.79 -13.17
C PHE A 34 -7.68 8.67 -12.33
N ARG A 35 -8.16 7.60 -12.95
CA ARG A 35 -8.71 6.45 -12.20
C ARG A 35 -7.64 5.69 -11.44
N ARG A 36 -6.42 5.63 -11.96
CA ARG A 36 -5.31 4.90 -11.35
C ARG A 36 -4.65 5.67 -10.21
N LEU A 37 -4.45 6.98 -10.33
CA LEU A 37 -3.73 7.82 -9.36
C LEU A 37 -4.63 8.76 -8.58
N GLY A 38 -5.86 9.01 -9.04
CA GLY A 38 -6.80 9.89 -8.37
C GLY A 38 -7.41 9.30 -7.11
N LEU A 39 -8.48 9.91 -6.65
CA LEU A 39 -9.22 9.39 -5.50
C LEU A 39 -9.98 8.11 -5.87
N PRO A 40 -9.99 7.12 -4.99
CA PRO A 40 -10.79 5.92 -5.18
C PRO A 40 -12.29 6.27 -5.19
N SER A 41 -13.07 5.51 -5.95
CA SER A 41 -14.52 5.70 -5.97
C SER A 41 -15.14 5.30 -4.63
N LEU A 42 -16.33 5.84 -4.33
CA LEU A 42 -17.05 5.47 -3.09
C LEU A 42 -17.27 3.96 -2.96
N LYS A 43 -17.52 3.27 -4.07
CA LYS A 43 -17.66 1.82 -4.05
C LYS A 43 -16.35 1.11 -3.65
N GLN A 44 -15.20 1.62 -4.08
CA GLN A 44 -13.91 1.09 -3.66
C GLN A 44 -13.65 1.32 -2.18
N LEU A 45 -13.97 2.51 -1.66
CA LEU A 45 -13.77 2.86 -0.25
C LEU A 45 -14.51 1.93 0.74
N PHE A 46 -15.64 1.38 0.32
CA PHE A 46 -16.45 0.44 1.11
C PHE A 46 -16.33 -1.00 0.66
N SER A 47 -15.33 -1.32 -0.16
CA SER A 47 -15.01 -2.68 -0.59
C SER A 47 -13.70 -3.13 0.02
N ALA A 48 -13.72 -4.28 0.69
CA ALA A 48 -12.53 -4.96 1.18
C ALA A 48 -12.15 -6.17 0.30
N ARG A 49 -12.66 -6.22 -0.92
CA ARG A 49 -12.43 -7.32 -1.85
C ARG A 49 -11.55 -6.90 -3.02
N ILE A 50 -10.60 -7.75 -3.39
CA ILE A 50 -9.89 -7.64 -4.67
C ILE A 50 -10.80 -8.25 -5.74
N HIS A 51 -11.25 -7.41 -6.66
CA HIS A 51 -12.16 -7.84 -7.72
C HIS A 51 -11.37 -8.30 -8.95
N TRP A 52 -10.96 -9.55 -8.97
CA TRP A 52 -10.30 -10.17 -10.11
C TRP A 52 -11.19 -10.26 -11.34
N ASP A 53 -12.51 -10.39 -11.11
CA ASP A 53 -13.56 -10.44 -12.12
C ASP A 53 -13.90 -9.09 -12.78
N ALA A 54 -13.57 -8.00 -12.11
CA ALA A 54 -13.84 -6.64 -12.59
C ALA A 54 -12.68 -5.67 -12.32
N PRO A 55 -11.45 -5.98 -12.76
CA PRO A 55 -10.24 -5.24 -12.39
C PRO A 55 -10.30 -3.77 -12.79
N LYS A 56 -10.92 -3.43 -13.92
CA LYS A 56 -11.04 -2.05 -14.42
C LYS A 56 -11.89 -1.15 -13.53
N LYS A 57 -12.77 -1.71 -12.69
CA LYS A 57 -13.56 -0.95 -11.72
C LYS A 57 -12.77 -0.59 -10.48
N TYR A 58 -11.69 -1.31 -10.19
CA TYR A 58 -10.92 -1.22 -8.95
C TYR A 58 -9.43 -0.97 -9.22
N CYS A 59 -9.13 -0.20 -10.26
CA CYS A 59 -7.76 0.04 -10.73
C CYS A 59 -7.03 1.19 -10.01
N ASN A 60 -7.53 1.67 -8.88
CA ASN A 60 -6.86 2.70 -8.10
C ASN A 60 -5.67 2.12 -7.34
N ILE A 61 -4.46 2.64 -7.63
CA ILE A 61 -3.20 2.12 -7.08
C ILE A 61 -3.17 2.26 -5.56
N TRP A 62 -3.56 3.41 -5.03
CA TRP A 62 -3.47 3.70 -3.59
C TRP A 62 -4.43 2.83 -2.78
N TRP A 63 -5.66 2.70 -3.25
CA TRP A 63 -6.65 1.87 -2.56
C TRP A 63 -6.29 0.40 -2.58
N GLN A 64 -5.81 -0.11 -3.71
CA GLN A 64 -5.34 -1.50 -3.81
C GLN A 64 -4.12 -1.75 -2.91
N THR A 65 -3.23 -0.77 -2.79
CA THR A 65 -2.08 -0.88 -1.88
C THR A 65 -2.55 -0.97 -0.42
N PHE A 66 -3.50 -0.14 0.01
CA PHE A 66 -4.06 -0.23 1.37
C PHE A 66 -4.83 -1.53 1.59
N LEU A 67 -5.59 -1.98 0.59
CA LEU A 67 -6.32 -3.23 0.66
C LEU A 67 -5.37 -4.42 0.87
N THR A 68 -4.30 -4.49 0.08
CA THR A 68 -3.30 -5.58 0.20
C THR A 68 -2.37 -5.42 1.41
N MET A 69 -2.28 -4.22 2.01
CA MET A 69 -1.61 -4.00 3.29
C MET A 69 -2.43 -4.56 4.45
N ALA A 70 -3.73 -4.40 4.40
CA ALA A 70 -4.66 -4.81 5.45
C ALA A 70 -5.00 -6.30 5.37
N LEU A 71 -5.19 -6.80 4.15
CA LEU A 71 -5.68 -8.13 3.86
C LEU A 71 -4.79 -8.75 2.80
N ASP A 72 -4.13 -9.85 3.12
CA ASP A 72 -3.37 -10.61 2.13
C ASP A 72 -4.33 -11.22 1.08
N GLU A 73 -3.81 -11.48 -0.12
CA GLU A 73 -4.57 -12.02 -1.27
C GLU A 73 -5.36 -13.30 -0.94
N GLY A 74 -4.96 -14.04 0.10
CA GLY A 74 -5.61 -15.29 0.52
C GLY A 74 -6.78 -15.15 1.51
N ILE A 75 -6.97 -13.97 2.15
CA ILE A 75 -7.96 -13.80 3.24
C ILE A 75 -9.31 -13.26 2.72
N LEU A 76 -9.46 -13.02 1.44
CA LEU A 76 -10.52 -12.22 0.84
C LEU A 76 -11.86 -12.91 0.62
N VAL A 77 -12.20 -13.90 1.42
CA VAL A 77 -13.52 -14.55 1.32
C VAL A 77 -14.48 -13.87 2.30
N GLU A 78 -15.19 -12.86 1.81
CA GLU A 78 -16.33 -12.28 2.54
C GLU A 78 -17.42 -13.35 2.73
N ARG A 79 -17.45 -13.97 3.90
CA ARG A 79 -18.44 -15.02 4.21
C ARG A 79 -19.74 -14.43 4.76
N ASN A 80 -19.66 -13.35 5.53
CA ASN A 80 -20.83 -12.73 6.16
C ASN A 80 -20.66 -11.20 6.33
N LEU A 81 -21.73 -10.53 6.70
CA LEU A 81 -21.77 -9.06 6.86
C LEU A 81 -20.78 -8.56 7.93
N ALA A 82 -20.59 -9.31 9.02
CA ALA A 82 -19.69 -8.92 10.10
C ALA A 82 -18.23 -8.94 9.62
N GLN A 83 -17.82 -10.00 8.93
CA GLN A 83 -16.48 -10.10 8.34
C GLN A 83 -16.24 -9.03 7.29
N LYS A 84 -17.22 -8.76 6.44
CA LYS A 84 -17.13 -7.68 5.46
C LYS A 84 -16.91 -6.33 6.13
N THR A 85 -17.68 -6.02 7.17
CA THR A 85 -17.56 -4.77 7.92
C THR A 85 -16.19 -4.68 8.60
N ALA A 86 -15.76 -5.76 9.26
CA ALA A 86 -14.45 -5.82 9.90
C ALA A 86 -13.31 -5.62 8.88
N ALA A 87 -13.39 -6.23 7.71
CA ALA A 87 -12.41 -6.07 6.64
C ALA A 87 -12.33 -4.62 6.12
N VAL A 88 -13.48 -3.97 5.89
CA VAL A 88 -13.52 -2.56 5.50
C VAL A 88 -12.91 -1.68 6.57
N LEU A 89 -13.27 -1.87 7.84
CA LEU A 89 -12.71 -1.13 8.96
C LEU A 89 -11.19 -1.33 9.08
N LEU A 90 -10.70 -2.55 8.84
CA LEU A 90 -9.27 -2.85 8.85
C LEU A 90 -8.52 -2.07 7.75
N VAL A 91 -9.05 -2.02 6.53
CA VAL A 91 -8.45 -1.22 5.44
C VAL A 91 -8.40 0.26 5.80
N TRP A 92 -9.48 0.81 6.35
CA TRP A 92 -9.52 2.20 6.81
C TRP A 92 -8.55 2.48 7.95
N SER A 93 -8.43 1.54 8.88
CA SER A 93 -7.48 1.60 10.00
C SER A 93 -6.03 1.65 9.49
N CYS A 94 -5.66 0.79 8.54
CA CYS A 94 -4.33 0.80 7.90
C CYS A 94 -4.08 2.09 7.13
N ALA A 95 -5.05 2.56 6.36
CA ALA A 95 -4.94 3.82 5.62
C ALA A 95 -4.78 5.02 6.58
N GLY A 96 -5.58 5.09 7.63
CA GLY A 96 -5.50 6.14 8.65
C GLY A 96 -4.16 6.17 9.36
N SER A 97 -3.65 5.03 9.81
CA SER A 97 -2.32 4.92 10.41
C SER A 97 -1.21 5.38 9.46
N THR A 98 -1.28 4.95 8.19
CA THR A 98 -0.30 5.34 7.18
C THR A 98 -0.32 6.86 6.95
N LEU A 99 -1.49 7.49 6.90
CA LEU A 99 -1.62 8.94 6.75
C LEU A 99 -1.05 9.70 7.95
N VAL A 100 -1.26 9.21 9.18
CA VAL A 100 -0.68 9.81 10.39
C VAL A 100 0.85 9.70 10.38
N LEU A 101 1.39 8.52 10.04
CA LEU A 101 2.84 8.32 9.90
C LEU A 101 3.43 9.23 8.80
N LEU A 102 2.74 9.34 7.67
CA LEU A 102 3.14 10.22 6.56
C LEU A 102 3.16 11.69 7.01
N ALA A 103 2.12 12.15 7.71
CA ALA A 103 2.07 13.52 8.23
C ALA A 103 3.24 13.80 9.21
N GLY A 104 3.58 12.84 10.08
CA GLY A 104 4.75 12.91 10.94
C GLY A 104 6.06 12.99 10.16
N THR A 105 6.22 12.17 9.15
CA THR A 105 7.40 12.15 8.28
C THR A 105 7.55 13.46 7.50
N VAL A 106 6.47 14.00 6.93
CA VAL A 106 6.44 15.29 6.25
C VAL A 106 6.84 16.40 7.21
N ARG A 107 6.31 16.40 8.43
CA ARG A 107 6.70 17.37 9.47
C ARG A 107 8.18 17.27 9.82
N THR A 108 8.73 16.06 9.90
CA THR A 108 10.16 15.83 10.14
C THR A 108 11.00 16.35 8.99
N PHE A 109 10.58 16.13 7.75
CA PHE A 109 11.27 16.61 6.56
C PHE A 109 11.36 18.12 6.50
N PHE A 110 10.30 18.85 6.87
CA PHE A 110 10.30 20.33 6.88
C PHE A 110 10.89 20.94 8.16
N SER A 111 11.27 20.13 9.14
CA SER A 111 11.83 20.62 10.39
C SER A 111 13.29 21.03 10.24
N ARG A 112 13.63 22.24 10.71
CA ARG A 112 15.01 22.71 10.80
C ARG A 112 15.81 22.04 11.94
N ARG A 113 15.15 21.36 12.86
CA ARG A 113 15.79 20.67 14.00
C ARG A 113 16.35 19.29 13.60
N THR A 114 15.85 18.72 12.49
CA THR A 114 16.33 17.45 11.96
C THR A 114 17.55 17.70 11.08
N ASP A 115 18.56 16.86 11.22
CA ASP A 115 19.77 16.91 10.39
C ASP A 115 19.43 16.88 8.90
N ALA A 116 20.17 17.65 8.10
CA ALA A 116 19.91 17.77 6.67
C ALA A 116 20.09 16.45 5.93
N ALA A 117 21.07 15.62 6.33
CA ALA A 117 21.29 14.31 5.72
C ALA A 117 20.13 13.36 6.01
N VAL A 118 19.59 13.38 7.24
CA VAL A 118 18.44 12.57 7.63
C VAL A 118 17.18 13.02 6.86
N ARG A 119 16.96 14.32 6.73
CA ARG A 119 15.82 14.84 5.93
C ARG A 119 15.93 14.41 4.47
N LEU A 120 17.12 14.53 3.89
CA LEU A 120 17.36 14.12 2.51
C LEU A 120 17.12 12.61 2.34
N LEU A 121 17.65 11.79 3.24
CA LEU A 121 17.44 10.33 3.22
C LEU A 121 15.96 9.97 3.29
N LEU A 122 15.22 10.56 4.21
CA LEU A 122 13.78 10.30 4.36
C LEU A 122 13.00 10.76 3.13
N GLY A 123 13.23 11.98 2.65
CA GLY A 123 12.49 12.56 1.53
C GLY A 123 12.83 11.88 0.20
N VAL A 124 14.11 11.78 -0.13
CA VAL A 124 14.56 11.18 -1.39
C VAL A 124 14.31 9.67 -1.37
N GLY A 125 14.65 8.99 -0.28
CA GLY A 125 14.44 7.55 -0.15
C GLY A 125 12.96 7.18 -0.30
N TYR A 126 12.07 7.85 0.43
CA TYR A 126 10.63 7.66 0.30
C TYR A 126 10.15 7.98 -1.13
N GLY A 127 10.55 9.14 -1.66
CA GLY A 127 10.13 9.59 -2.99
C GLY A 127 10.57 8.64 -4.11
N VAL A 128 11.82 8.15 -4.07
CA VAL A 128 12.35 7.18 -5.05
C VAL A 128 11.56 5.88 -5.01
N VAL A 129 11.26 5.35 -3.82
CA VAL A 129 10.51 4.09 -3.71
C VAL A 129 9.08 4.26 -4.21
N VAL A 130 8.39 5.35 -3.84
CA VAL A 130 7.03 5.62 -4.32
C VAL A 130 7.01 5.82 -5.83
N LEU A 131 7.94 6.61 -6.38
CA LEU A 131 8.03 6.85 -7.82
C LEU A 131 8.32 5.54 -8.58
N SER A 132 9.26 4.75 -8.09
CA SER A 132 9.59 3.44 -8.69
C SER A 132 8.39 2.51 -8.69
N TYR A 133 7.61 2.50 -7.61
CA TYR A 133 6.39 1.71 -7.51
C TYR A 133 5.32 2.18 -8.52
N VAL A 134 5.10 3.48 -8.63
CA VAL A 134 4.15 4.03 -9.61
C VAL A 134 4.59 3.67 -11.03
N VAL A 135 5.86 3.88 -11.38
CA VAL A 135 6.40 3.50 -12.69
C VAL A 135 6.22 2.01 -12.95
N PHE A 136 6.53 1.17 -11.96
CA PHE A 136 6.34 -0.29 -12.06
C PHE A 136 4.87 -0.65 -12.31
N ALA A 137 3.93 -0.11 -11.54
CA ALA A 137 2.51 -0.37 -11.70
C ALA A 137 1.96 0.09 -13.07
N PHE A 138 2.53 1.18 -13.65
CA PHE A 138 2.15 1.62 -14.99
C PHE A 138 2.79 0.77 -16.10
N ARG A 139 4.03 0.36 -15.92
CA ARG A 139 4.74 -0.49 -16.89
C ARG A 139 4.13 -1.90 -16.97
N TYR A 140 3.64 -2.40 -15.86
CA TYR A 140 2.99 -3.71 -15.73
C TYR A 140 1.55 -3.54 -15.23
N PRO A 141 0.62 -3.11 -16.10
CA PRO A 141 -0.70 -2.66 -15.71
C PRO A 141 -1.64 -3.83 -15.36
N ARG A 142 -1.42 -4.42 -14.19
CA ARG A 142 -2.22 -5.51 -13.64
C ARG A 142 -2.62 -5.22 -12.20
N VAL A 143 -3.71 -5.82 -11.75
CA VAL A 143 -4.15 -5.68 -10.35
C VAL A 143 -3.08 -6.20 -9.39
N CYS A 144 -2.44 -7.32 -9.67
CA CYS A 144 -1.40 -7.89 -8.81
C CYS A 144 -0.15 -6.99 -8.65
N THR A 145 0.12 -6.07 -9.57
CA THR A 145 1.24 -5.12 -9.44
C THR A 145 0.96 -3.99 -8.46
N MET A 146 -0.29 -3.80 -8.07
CA MET A 146 -0.70 -2.80 -7.08
C MET A 146 -0.70 -3.35 -5.65
N ASN A 147 0.21 -4.28 -5.37
CA ASN A 147 0.31 -4.94 -4.08
C ASN A 147 1.31 -4.21 -3.16
N THR A 148 0.99 -4.13 -1.88
CA THR A 148 1.82 -3.51 -0.83
C THR A 148 3.23 -4.08 -0.75
N ARG A 149 3.44 -5.36 -1.08
CA ARG A 149 4.78 -5.99 -1.08
C ARG A 149 5.82 -5.25 -1.93
N TYR A 150 5.39 -4.53 -2.96
CA TYR A 150 6.29 -3.77 -3.83
C TYR A 150 6.65 -2.38 -3.28
N ILE A 151 5.91 -1.90 -2.30
CA ILE A 151 6.12 -0.58 -1.69
C ILE A 151 6.36 -0.68 -0.17
N TYR A 152 6.39 -1.88 0.39
CA TYR A 152 6.47 -2.11 1.84
C TYR A 152 7.66 -1.39 2.50
N ILE A 153 8.78 -1.23 1.80
CA ILE A 153 9.95 -0.52 2.30
C ILE A 153 9.65 0.95 2.65
N THR A 154 8.61 1.56 2.08
CA THR A 154 8.18 2.93 2.45
C THR A 154 7.76 3.02 3.90
N MET A 155 7.25 1.93 4.49
CA MET A 155 6.86 1.90 5.90
C MET A 155 8.05 2.16 6.81
N ILE A 156 9.26 1.73 6.43
CA ILE A 156 10.49 1.99 7.20
C ILE A 156 10.74 3.51 7.26
N PHE A 157 10.61 4.21 6.14
CA PHE A 157 10.77 5.66 6.09
C PHE A 157 9.69 6.40 6.88
N LEU A 158 8.43 5.91 6.81
CA LEU A 158 7.31 6.51 7.54
C LEU A 158 7.46 6.33 9.05
N VAL A 159 7.81 5.13 9.51
CA VAL A 159 8.01 4.85 10.93
C VAL A 159 9.24 5.59 11.46
N ALA A 160 10.35 5.59 10.72
CA ALA A 160 11.54 6.32 11.11
C ALA A 160 11.27 7.84 11.15
N GLY A 161 10.62 8.38 10.13
CA GLY A 161 10.29 9.80 10.07
C GLY A 161 9.34 10.26 11.18
N TYR A 162 8.35 9.44 11.54
CA TYR A 162 7.49 9.67 12.68
C TYR A 162 8.25 9.55 14.00
N GLY A 163 9.03 8.47 14.18
CA GLY A 163 9.74 8.15 15.42
C GLY A 163 10.76 9.22 15.82
N LEU A 164 11.42 9.88 14.86
CA LEU A 164 12.33 10.99 15.12
C LEU A 164 11.66 12.18 15.84
N ARG A 165 10.34 12.24 15.85
CA ARG A 165 9.57 13.33 16.46
C ARG A 165 8.45 12.82 17.38
N GLU A 166 8.48 11.57 17.77
CA GLU A 166 7.46 11.00 18.63
C GLU A 166 7.24 11.82 19.91
N GLY A 167 8.31 12.28 20.54
CA GLY A 167 8.24 13.12 21.75
C GLY A 167 7.58 14.50 21.54
N GLU A 168 7.48 14.98 20.29
CA GLU A 168 6.83 16.25 19.95
C GLU A 168 5.38 16.06 19.47
N MET A 169 4.94 14.82 19.32
CA MET A 169 3.58 14.51 18.88
C MET A 169 2.61 14.59 20.05
N PRO A 170 1.39 15.13 19.82
CA PRO A 170 0.36 15.14 20.84
C PRO A 170 0.09 13.73 21.37
N ARG A 171 -0.04 13.57 22.69
CA ARG A 171 -0.35 12.28 23.33
C ARG A 171 -1.59 11.61 22.73
N ALA A 172 -2.58 12.43 22.32
CA ALA A 172 -3.77 11.92 21.63
C ALA A 172 -3.44 11.20 20.31
N VAL A 173 -2.48 11.71 19.53
CA VAL A 173 -2.05 11.08 18.26
C VAL A 173 -1.33 9.75 18.54
N GLN A 174 -0.47 9.72 19.56
CA GLN A 174 0.20 8.49 19.98
C GLN A 174 -0.82 7.45 20.46
N ALA A 175 -1.77 7.85 21.30
CA ALA A 175 -2.85 6.98 21.78
C ALA A 175 -3.74 6.47 20.64
N LEU A 176 -4.05 7.31 19.64
CA LEU A 176 -4.76 6.90 18.44
C LEU A 176 -4.00 5.85 17.63
N LEU A 177 -2.69 6.00 17.44
CA LEU A 177 -1.88 5.01 16.72
C LEU A 177 -1.82 3.67 17.47
N TRP A 178 -1.59 3.70 18.79
CA TRP A 178 -1.62 2.48 19.62
C TRP A 178 -2.99 1.81 19.63
N GLY A 179 -4.06 2.58 19.86
CA GLY A 179 -5.42 2.09 19.82
C GLY A 179 -5.80 1.50 18.46
N ASN A 180 -5.38 2.17 17.37
CA ASN A 180 -5.60 1.69 16.02
C ASN A 180 -4.80 0.41 15.71
N SER A 181 -3.59 0.26 16.23
CA SER A 181 -2.80 -0.96 16.09
C SER A 181 -3.49 -2.15 16.79
N LEU A 182 -3.98 -1.96 18.00
CA LEU A 182 -4.73 -2.99 18.75
C LEU A 182 -6.04 -3.34 18.02
N LEU A 183 -6.79 -2.33 17.56
CA LEU A 183 -8.01 -2.52 16.78
C LEU A 183 -7.73 -3.28 15.49
N SER A 184 -6.69 -2.91 14.74
CA SER A 184 -6.30 -3.59 13.51
C SER A 184 -5.98 -5.04 13.74
N THR A 185 -5.27 -5.36 14.83
CA THR A 185 -4.96 -6.74 15.22
C THR A 185 -6.23 -7.54 15.49
N ALA A 186 -7.16 -6.97 16.29
CA ALA A 186 -8.43 -7.62 16.58
C ALA A 186 -9.29 -7.83 15.31
N LEU A 187 -9.39 -6.82 14.45
CA LEU A 187 -10.12 -6.91 13.19
C LEU A 187 -9.51 -7.95 12.24
N TYR A 188 -8.17 -8.03 12.18
CA TYR A 188 -7.49 -9.04 11.37
C TYR A 188 -7.89 -10.46 11.77
N PHE A 189 -7.89 -10.76 13.07
CA PHE A 189 -8.33 -12.07 13.56
C PHE A 189 -9.81 -12.34 13.25
N LEU A 190 -10.68 -11.34 13.34
CA LEU A 190 -12.08 -11.50 12.96
C LEU A 190 -12.27 -11.78 11.46
N CYS A 191 -11.39 -11.27 10.60
CA CYS A 191 -11.43 -11.56 9.17
C CYS A 191 -10.86 -12.95 8.83
N ALA A 192 -9.89 -13.43 9.62
CA ALA A 192 -9.16 -14.69 9.36
C ALA A 192 -9.93 -15.95 9.79
N VAL A 193 -10.96 -15.81 10.62
CA VAL A 193 -11.83 -16.91 11.10
C VAL A 193 -13.06 -17.02 10.22
#